data_0b48d43aee5889bae2f4d3293a53e07a
#
_entry.id   0b48d43aee5889bae2f4d3293a53e07a
#
_cell.length_a   1.000
_cell.length_b   1.000
_cell.length_c   1.000
_cell.angle_alpha   90.00
_cell.angle_beta   90.00
_cell.angle_gamma   90.00
#
_symmetry.space_group_name_H-M   'P 1'
#
loop_
_entity.id
_entity.type
_entity.pdbx_description
1 polymer ?
#
loop_
_entity_poly.entity_id
_entity_poly.type
_entity_poly.pdbx_seq_one_letter_code
_entity_poly.pdbx_strand_id
1 'polypeptide(L)'
;LLKIESAAQLGLAPRTRAASDLTVGVCLALGSMLLLGFVMSVAKVYDPFFRLSLSESVAQYLTAILTGFTVGFLEEIFFRGIIFRGLLEDWKPLPAFLAANLFYAALHFVKPGEEYFLSGIDPWAGFRHLFSTFAPFIEPVKIIPGIIGLCLIGIVLSYAFLRTGTLYLSIGLHAGWVISIKTVRVFGDYQTETLGWLFGSSDPKFVSGIATWLGIVLVAVVVHWITRNRSGLCAPNEIVKVTTSPRSDRRLA
;
A
#
# COMPACT_ATOMS: atom_id res chain seq x y z
N LEU A 1 -1.77 -24.94 4.46
CA LEU A 1 -0.49 -24.25 4.22
C LEU A 1 -0.32 -24.04 2.70
N LEU A 2 -0.25 -22.80 2.27
CA LEU A 2 0.04 -22.42 0.87
C LEU A 2 1.34 -23.10 0.42
N LYS A 3 1.25 -24.00 -0.55
CA LYS A 3 2.43 -24.55 -1.24
C LYS A 3 2.83 -23.58 -2.36
N ILE A 4 3.76 -22.69 -2.07
CA ILE A 4 4.30 -21.73 -3.05
C ILE A 4 5.52 -22.40 -3.71
N GLU A 5 5.35 -22.85 -4.95
CA GLU A 5 6.40 -23.49 -5.73
C GLU A 5 7.08 -22.55 -6.74
N SER A 6 6.48 -21.37 -6.99
CA SER A 6 7.00 -20.42 -7.96
C SER A 6 6.56 -18.98 -7.69
N ALA A 7 7.37 -18.00 -8.12
CA ALA A 7 7.02 -16.59 -8.06
C ALA A 7 5.73 -16.24 -8.84
N ALA A 8 5.41 -17.03 -9.87
CA ALA A 8 4.17 -16.87 -10.62
C ALA A 8 2.92 -17.07 -9.76
N GLN A 9 2.98 -17.98 -8.79
CA GLN A 9 1.89 -18.23 -7.84
C GLN A 9 1.68 -17.05 -6.90
N LEU A 10 2.71 -16.25 -6.63
CA LEU A 10 2.62 -14.99 -5.87
C LEU A 10 2.06 -13.82 -6.68
N GLY A 11 1.74 -14.01 -7.97
CA GLY A 11 1.32 -12.93 -8.84
C GLY A 11 2.45 -12.22 -9.59
N LEU A 12 3.66 -12.78 -9.56
CA LEU A 12 4.84 -12.26 -10.28
C LEU A 12 5.11 -13.02 -11.59
N ALA A 13 4.08 -13.58 -12.20
CA ALA A 13 4.21 -14.23 -13.50
C ALA A 13 4.74 -13.23 -14.55
N PRO A 14 5.75 -13.60 -15.36
CA PRO A 14 6.20 -12.74 -16.45
C PRO A 14 5.05 -12.59 -17.45
N ARG A 15 4.62 -11.36 -17.68
CA ARG A 15 3.59 -11.01 -18.66
C ARG A 15 4.06 -9.84 -19.53
N THR A 16 3.60 -9.82 -20.75
CA THR A 16 3.93 -8.76 -21.73
C THR A 16 3.55 -7.37 -21.21
N ARG A 17 2.60 -7.27 -20.28
CA ARG A 17 2.13 -6.00 -19.68
C ARG A 17 2.75 -5.68 -18.31
N ALA A 18 3.68 -6.49 -17.81
CA ALA A 18 4.25 -6.28 -16.47
C ALA A 18 4.85 -4.88 -16.29
N ALA A 19 5.73 -4.47 -17.19
CA ALA A 19 6.35 -3.14 -17.15
C ALA A 19 5.32 -2.02 -17.34
N SER A 20 4.37 -2.17 -18.25
CA SER A 20 3.29 -1.20 -18.46
C SER A 20 2.40 -1.06 -17.22
N ASP A 21 2.01 -2.16 -16.59
CA ASP A 21 1.17 -2.14 -15.38
C ASP A 21 1.91 -1.47 -14.21
N LEU A 22 3.20 -1.78 -14.03
CA LEU A 22 4.04 -1.13 -13.02
C LEU A 22 4.12 0.39 -13.26
N THR A 23 4.45 0.79 -14.49
CA THR A 23 4.58 2.21 -14.86
C THR A 23 3.26 2.96 -14.70
N VAL A 24 2.15 2.38 -15.18
CA VAL A 24 0.80 2.97 -15.03
C VAL A 24 0.47 3.13 -13.55
N GLY A 25 0.76 2.14 -12.71
CA GLY A 25 0.56 2.24 -11.25
C GLY A 25 1.34 3.40 -10.64
N VAL A 26 2.63 3.51 -10.94
CA VAL A 26 3.48 4.62 -10.45
C VAL A 26 2.92 5.97 -10.93
N CYS A 27 2.61 6.11 -12.22
CA CYS A 27 2.09 7.37 -12.77
C CYS A 27 0.75 7.78 -12.15
N LEU A 28 -0.16 6.83 -11.93
CA LEU A 28 -1.45 7.10 -11.28
C LEU A 28 -1.26 7.55 -9.83
N ALA A 29 -0.38 6.89 -9.08
CA ALA A 29 -0.11 7.25 -7.70
C ALA A 29 0.55 8.62 -7.59
N LEU A 30 1.60 8.89 -8.38
CA LEU A 30 2.26 10.21 -8.43
C LEU A 30 1.27 11.30 -8.87
N GLY A 31 0.47 11.05 -9.92
CA GLY A 31 -0.53 12.00 -10.41
C GLY A 31 -1.59 12.33 -9.37
N SER A 32 -2.08 11.33 -8.61
CA SER A 32 -3.05 11.53 -7.53
C SER A 32 -2.49 12.39 -6.40
N MET A 33 -1.22 12.19 -6.05
CA MET A 33 -0.55 12.96 -4.99
C MET A 33 -0.19 14.38 -5.45
N LEU A 34 0.18 14.57 -6.72
CA LEU A 34 0.38 15.90 -7.30
C LEU A 34 -0.93 16.68 -7.31
N LEU A 35 -2.04 16.04 -7.69
CA LEU A 35 -3.36 16.66 -7.63
C LEU A 35 -3.73 17.05 -6.20
N LEU A 36 -3.52 16.16 -5.22
CA LEU A 36 -3.76 16.46 -3.82
C LEU A 36 -2.89 17.63 -3.36
N GLY A 37 -1.59 17.64 -3.65
CA GLY A 37 -0.68 18.73 -3.33
C GLY A 37 -1.09 20.06 -3.96
N PHE A 38 -1.58 20.04 -5.21
CA PHE A 38 -2.11 21.22 -5.87
C PHE A 38 -3.35 21.76 -5.15
N VAL A 39 -4.32 20.90 -4.82
CA VAL A 39 -5.52 21.29 -4.06
C VAL A 39 -5.15 21.85 -2.70
N MET A 40 -4.19 21.23 -2.00
CA MET A 40 -3.68 21.72 -0.71
C MET A 40 -2.99 23.09 -0.83
N SER A 41 -2.26 23.33 -1.92
CA SER A 41 -1.63 24.63 -2.18
C SER A 41 -2.66 25.73 -2.44
N VAL A 42 -3.71 25.42 -3.22
CA VAL A 42 -4.84 26.36 -3.43
C VAL A 42 -5.56 26.65 -2.11
N ALA A 43 -5.69 25.64 -1.24
CA ALA A 43 -6.27 25.79 0.11
C ALA A 43 -5.31 26.45 1.12
N LYS A 44 -4.09 26.83 0.71
CA LYS A 44 -3.03 27.41 1.57
C LYS A 44 -2.63 26.54 2.76
N VAL A 45 -2.74 25.23 2.60
CA VAL A 45 -2.33 24.22 3.58
C VAL A 45 -0.97 23.62 3.23
N TYR A 46 -0.56 23.71 1.98
CA TYR A 46 0.75 23.31 1.50
C TYR A 46 1.42 24.45 0.75
N ASP A 47 2.63 24.78 1.19
CA ASP A 47 3.43 25.88 0.66
C ASP A 47 4.59 25.27 -0.15
N PRO A 48 4.53 25.28 -1.50
CA PRO A 48 5.55 24.64 -2.33
C PRO A 48 6.82 25.50 -2.40
N PHE A 49 7.94 24.98 -1.89
CA PHE A 49 9.27 25.57 -2.04
C PHE A 49 10.37 24.52 -1.85
N PHE A 50 11.55 24.80 -2.34
CA PHE A 50 12.69 23.91 -2.14
C PHE A 50 13.32 24.16 -0.75
N ARG A 51 13.19 23.18 0.14
CA ARG A 51 13.74 23.23 1.50
C ARG A 51 15.21 22.89 1.59
N LEU A 52 15.70 22.09 0.65
CA LEU A 52 17.03 21.49 0.64
C LEU A 52 17.82 21.98 -0.56
N SER A 53 19.13 21.88 -0.48
CA SER A 53 20.00 22.06 -1.65
C SER A 53 19.64 21.05 -2.76
N LEU A 54 20.04 21.33 -3.99
CA LEU A 54 19.77 20.44 -5.12
C LEU A 54 20.32 19.04 -4.89
N SER A 55 21.55 18.93 -4.36
CA SER A 55 22.20 17.63 -4.09
C SER A 55 21.45 16.83 -3.02
N GLU A 56 21.01 17.48 -1.93
CA GLU A 56 20.23 16.84 -0.87
C GLU A 56 18.84 16.42 -1.38
N SER A 57 18.18 17.27 -2.16
CA SER A 57 16.88 16.96 -2.78
C SER A 57 16.97 15.74 -3.68
N VAL A 58 18.03 15.65 -4.52
CA VAL A 58 18.26 14.48 -5.38
C VAL A 58 18.52 13.23 -4.56
N ALA A 59 19.37 13.32 -3.51
CA ALA A 59 19.66 12.17 -2.64
C ALA A 59 18.39 11.68 -1.92
N GLN A 60 17.57 12.59 -1.40
CA GLN A 60 16.29 12.27 -0.76
C GLN A 60 15.31 11.62 -1.75
N TYR A 61 15.22 12.14 -2.98
CA TYR A 61 14.36 11.58 -4.01
C TYR A 61 14.79 10.17 -4.44
N LEU A 62 16.09 9.95 -4.64
CA LEU A 62 16.63 8.61 -4.94
C LEU A 62 16.36 7.62 -3.79
N THR A 63 16.54 8.05 -2.54
CA THR A 63 16.21 7.24 -1.36
C THR A 63 14.71 6.94 -1.30
N ALA A 64 13.85 7.90 -1.64
CA ALA A 64 12.41 7.70 -1.69
C ALA A 64 12.01 6.69 -2.78
N ILE A 65 12.63 6.75 -3.96
CA ILE A 65 12.42 5.77 -5.03
C ILE A 65 12.81 4.37 -4.57
N LEU A 66 14.02 4.20 -4.05
CA LEU A 66 14.50 2.91 -3.57
C LEU A 66 13.57 2.35 -2.48
N THR A 67 13.22 3.17 -1.49
CA THR A 67 12.31 2.78 -0.42
C THR A 67 10.93 2.42 -0.97
N GLY A 68 10.37 3.25 -1.86
CA GLY A 68 9.03 3.03 -2.42
C GLY A 68 8.92 1.71 -3.17
N PHE A 69 9.90 1.40 -4.01
CA PHE A 69 9.90 0.12 -4.72
C PHE A 69 10.17 -1.07 -3.79
N THR A 70 11.09 -0.94 -2.82
CA THR A 70 11.37 -2.01 -1.86
C THR A 70 10.15 -2.30 -1.00
N VAL A 71 9.55 -1.28 -0.40
CA VAL A 71 8.35 -1.43 0.44
C VAL A 71 7.18 -1.94 -0.40
N GLY A 72 6.89 -1.30 -1.54
CA GLY A 72 5.80 -1.71 -2.41
C GLY A 72 5.95 -3.15 -2.91
N PHE A 73 7.15 -3.60 -3.24
CA PHE A 73 7.40 -4.97 -3.66
C PHE A 73 7.19 -5.97 -2.50
N LEU A 74 7.82 -5.73 -1.35
CA LEU A 74 7.76 -6.65 -0.21
C LEU A 74 6.35 -6.73 0.38
N GLU A 75 5.70 -5.58 0.56
CA GLU A 75 4.36 -5.55 1.14
C GLU A 75 3.30 -6.14 0.19
N GLU A 76 3.38 -5.88 -1.12
CA GLU A 76 2.41 -6.46 -2.05
C GLU A 76 2.57 -7.98 -2.16
N ILE A 77 3.79 -8.52 -2.13
CA ILE A 77 3.99 -9.98 -2.05
C ILE A 77 3.36 -10.52 -0.77
N PHE A 78 3.61 -9.88 0.37
CA PHE A 78 3.13 -10.36 1.66
C PHE A 78 1.61 -10.26 1.77
N PHE A 79 1.04 -9.07 1.53
CA PHE A 79 -0.39 -8.85 1.75
C PHE A 79 -1.27 -9.42 0.64
N ARG A 80 -0.88 -9.31 -0.64
CA ARG A 80 -1.70 -9.74 -1.78
C ARG A 80 -1.29 -11.12 -2.27
N GLY A 81 0.01 -11.35 -2.40
CA GLY A 81 0.55 -12.62 -2.87
C GLY A 81 0.38 -13.78 -1.90
N ILE A 82 0.49 -13.53 -0.59
CA ILE A 82 0.41 -14.57 0.44
C ILE A 82 -0.91 -14.48 1.22
N ILE A 83 -1.15 -13.40 1.97
CA ILE A 83 -2.28 -13.33 2.91
C ILE A 83 -3.62 -13.33 2.18
N PHE A 84 -3.84 -12.34 1.30
CA PHE A 84 -5.12 -12.21 0.62
C PHE A 84 -5.43 -13.41 -0.27
N ARG A 85 -4.43 -13.90 -1.01
CA ARG A 85 -4.58 -15.10 -1.82
C ARG A 85 -4.88 -16.33 -0.97
N GLY A 86 -4.17 -16.51 0.15
CA GLY A 86 -4.43 -17.62 1.06
C GLY A 86 -5.86 -17.57 1.64
N LEU A 87 -6.33 -16.39 2.02
CA LEU A 87 -7.71 -16.23 2.47
C LEU A 87 -8.72 -16.56 1.38
N LEU A 88 -8.43 -16.27 0.11
CA LEU A 88 -9.32 -16.62 -1.01
C LEU A 88 -9.44 -18.14 -1.26
N GLU A 89 -8.50 -18.95 -0.78
CA GLU A 89 -8.59 -20.42 -0.87
C GLU A 89 -9.65 -21.00 0.07
N ASP A 90 -9.76 -20.42 1.28
CA ASP A 90 -10.60 -20.94 2.36
C ASP A 90 -11.90 -20.15 2.56
N TRP A 91 -11.91 -18.86 2.20
CA TRP A 91 -13.01 -17.95 2.49
C TRP A 91 -13.71 -17.49 1.21
N LYS A 92 -14.97 -17.07 1.38
CA LYS A 92 -15.69 -16.35 0.30
C LYS A 92 -14.93 -15.06 -0.06
N PRO A 93 -14.97 -14.62 -1.34
CA PRO A 93 -14.17 -13.48 -1.80
C PRO A 93 -14.36 -12.19 -1.00
N LEU A 94 -15.60 -11.84 -0.63
CA LEU A 94 -15.86 -10.58 0.10
C LEU A 94 -15.30 -10.59 1.53
N PRO A 95 -15.53 -11.60 2.39
CA PRO A 95 -14.86 -11.68 3.69
C PRO A 95 -13.34 -11.70 3.60
N ALA A 96 -12.75 -12.46 2.66
CA ALA A 96 -11.31 -12.49 2.44
C ALA A 96 -10.76 -11.09 2.08
N PHE A 97 -11.44 -10.40 1.19
CA PHE A 97 -11.09 -9.05 0.76
C PHE A 97 -11.14 -8.04 1.91
N LEU A 98 -12.21 -8.05 2.70
CA LEU A 98 -12.36 -7.14 3.84
C LEU A 98 -11.34 -7.43 4.94
N ALA A 99 -11.16 -8.71 5.30
CA ALA A 99 -10.23 -9.12 6.36
C ALA A 99 -8.77 -8.79 6.00
N ALA A 100 -8.32 -9.09 4.77
CA ALA A 100 -6.97 -8.79 4.33
C ALA A 100 -6.66 -7.28 4.38
N ASN A 101 -7.61 -6.43 3.95
CA ASN A 101 -7.39 -4.98 3.91
C ASN A 101 -7.51 -4.33 5.29
N LEU A 102 -8.37 -4.85 6.17
CA LEU A 102 -8.42 -4.41 7.57
C LEU A 102 -7.13 -4.80 8.31
N PHE A 103 -6.64 -6.02 8.09
CA PHE A 103 -5.38 -6.48 8.66
C PHE A 103 -4.19 -5.64 8.17
N TYR A 104 -4.12 -5.35 6.85
CA TYR A 104 -3.15 -4.43 6.27
C TYR A 104 -3.16 -3.07 6.97
N ALA A 105 -4.34 -2.46 7.12
CA ALA A 105 -4.49 -1.17 7.75
C ALA A 105 -4.09 -1.20 9.25
N ALA A 106 -4.53 -2.21 9.98
CA ALA A 106 -4.24 -2.35 11.41
C ALA A 106 -2.73 -2.49 11.69
N LEU A 107 -2.00 -3.27 10.87
CA LEU A 107 -0.57 -3.47 11.05
C LEU A 107 0.25 -2.18 10.93
N HIS A 108 -0.22 -1.18 10.20
CA HIS A 108 0.45 0.13 10.09
C HIS A 108 0.44 0.93 11.41
N PHE A 109 -0.43 0.56 12.36
CA PHE A 109 -0.48 1.16 13.69
C PHE A 109 0.25 0.35 14.76
N VAL A 110 0.78 -0.83 14.43
CA VAL A 110 1.62 -1.64 15.32
C VAL A 110 3.03 -1.06 15.25
N LYS A 111 3.30 -0.03 16.02
CA LYS A 111 4.60 0.63 16.09
C LYS A 111 4.89 1.08 17.53
N PRO A 112 6.14 0.95 18.02
CA PRO A 112 6.50 1.47 19.34
C PRO A 112 6.34 3.00 19.38
N GLY A 113 6.02 3.55 20.56
CA GLY A 113 6.03 4.99 20.78
C GLY A 113 7.42 5.57 20.52
N GLU A 114 7.47 6.77 19.97
CA GLU A 114 8.74 7.46 19.64
C GLU A 114 9.62 7.74 20.87
N GLU A 115 9.00 7.79 22.06
CA GLU A 115 9.68 8.06 23.33
C GLU A 115 10.08 6.80 24.11
N TYR A 116 10.00 5.61 23.50
CA TYR A 116 10.33 4.38 24.18
C TYR A 116 11.84 4.15 24.19
N PHE A 117 12.50 4.65 25.22
CA PHE A 117 13.93 4.42 25.46
C PHE A 117 14.13 3.51 26.67
N LEU A 118 15.01 2.54 26.53
CA LEU A 118 15.48 1.69 27.61
C LEU A 118 16.87 2.14 28.03
N SER A 119 17.02 2.44 29.32
CA SER A 119 18.33 2.67 29.93
C SER A 119 18.67 1.51 30.88
N GLY A 120 19.84 0.92 30.69
CA GLY A 120 20.33 -0.17 31.51
C GLY A 120 19.88 -1.58 31.09
N ILE A 121 20.22 -2.59 31.89
CA ILE A 121 19.85 -3.99 31.66
C ILE A 121 18.51 -4.26 32.37
N ASP A 122 17.47 -4.49 31.55
CA ASP A 122 16.14 -4.83 32.03
C ASP A 122 15.65 -6.13 31.38
N PRO A 123 15.50 -7.21 32.13
CA PRO A 123 15.07 -8.51 31.61
C PRO A 123 13.69 -8.49 30.95
N TRP A 124 12.83 -7.54 31.35
CA TRP A 124 11.45 -7.39 30.81
C TRP A 124 11.34 -6.36 29.67
N ALA A 125 12.45 -5.77 29.28
CA ALA A 125 12.49 -4.74 28.26
C ALA A 125 11.81 -5.15 26.96
N GLY A 126 12.09 -6.36 26.47
CA GLY A 126 11.51 -6.89 25.23
C GLY A 126 9.98 -7.03 25.31
N PHE A 127 9.45 -7.51 26.43
CA PHE A 127 8.00 -7.61 26.61
C PHE A 127 7.34 -6.24 26.70
N ARG A 128 7.91 -5.31 27.46
CA ARG A 128 7.39 -3.94 27.54
C ARG A 128 7.42 -3.25 26.19
N HIS A 129 8.49 -3.41 25.43
CA HIS A 129 8.59 -2.89 24.07
C HIS A 129 7.52 -3.50 23.15
N LEU A 130 7.34 -4.83 23.20
CA LEU A 130 6.30 -5.51 22.43
C LEU A 130 4.90 -4.97 22.77
N PHE A 131 4.57 -4.84 24.05
CA PHE A 131 3.27 -4.30 24.45
C PHE A 131 3.12 -2.81 24.09
N SER A 132 4.18 -2.01 24.13
CA SER A 132 4.13 -0.60 23.74
C SER A 132 3.80 -0.41 22.25
N THR A 133 4.09 -1.41 21.39
CA THR A 133 3.72 -1.32 19.96
C THR A 133 2.22 -1.32 19.73
N PHE A 134 1.43 -1.78 20.69
CA PHE A 134 -0.04 -1.78 20.63
C PHE A 134 -0.66 -0.55 21.33
N ALA A 135 0.14 0.34 21.88
CA ALA A 135 -0.36 1.57 22.53
C ALA A 135 -1.31 2.42 21.66
N PRO A 136 -1.13 2.56 20.33
CA PRO A 136 -2.08 3.31 19.50
C PRO A 136 -3.52 2.79 19.56
N PHE A 137 -3.72 1.50 19.83
CA PHE A 137 -5.06 0.90 19.91
C PHE A 137 -5.82 1.21 21.21
N ILE A 138 -5.16 1.82 22.20
CA ILE A 138 -5.79 2.26 23.45
C ILE A 138 -6.64 3.53 23.18
N GLU A 139 -6.27 4.31 22.15
CA GLU A 139 -6.99 5.52 21.76
C GLU A 139 -7.58 5.40 20.34
N PRO A 140 -8.60 4.53 20.15
CA PRO A 140 -9.09 4.18 18.82
C PRO A 140 -9.59 5.38 18.01
N VAL A 141 -10.12 6.41 18.66
CA VAL A 141 -10.62 7.62 18.00
C VAL A 141 -9.51 8.32 17.20
N LYS A 142 -8.26 8.28 17.69
CA LYS A 142 -7.11 8.89 17.01
C LYS A 142 -6.68 8.12 15.76
N ILE A 143 -6.83 6.78 15.75
CA ILE A 143 -6.35 5.93 14.66
C ILE A 143 -7.42 5.58 13.63
N ILE A 144 -8.72 5.64 13.99
CA ILE A 144 -9.83 5.28 13.08
C ILE A 144 -9.74 5.99 11.72
N PRO A 145 -9.54 7.32 11.62
CA PRO A 145 -9.44 7.97 10.31
C PRO A 145 -8.28 7.44 9.46
N GLY A 146 -7.14 7.16 10.09
CA GLY A 146 -6.00 6.55 9.41
C GLY A 146 -6.26 5.11 8.99
N ILE A 147 -6.93 4.30 9.82
CA ILE A 147 -7.37 2.94 9.47
C ILE A 147 -8.28 2.97 8.24
N ILE A 148 -9.24 3.90 8.19
CA ILE A 148 -10.14 4.05 7.04
C ILE A 148 -9.33 4.34 5.77
N GLY A 149 -8.41 5.32 5.81
CA GLY A 149 -7.59 5.68 4.67
C GLY A 149 -6.69 4.54 4.19
N LEU A 150 -6.00 3.84 5.12
CA LEU A 150 -5.17 2.68 4.80
C LEU A 150 -5.99 1.49 4.28
N CYS A 151 -7.21 1.28 4.83
CA CYS A 151 -8.14 0.31 4.28
C CYS A 151 -8.52 0.64 2.84
N LEU A 152 -8.82 1.90 2.52
CA LEU A 152 -9.13 2.34 1.15
C LEU A 152 -7.94 2.11 0.20
N ILE A 153 -6.71 2.45 0.62
CA ILE A 153 -5.49 2.12 -0.12
C ILE A 153 -5.41 0.61 -0.35
N GLY A 154 -5.55 -0.17 0.72
CA GLY A 154 -5.54 -1.63 0.67
C GLY A 154 -6.55 -2.19 -0.32
N ILE A 155 -7.78 -1.67 -0.31
CA ILE A 155 -8.87 -2.02 -1.22
C ILE A 155 -8.47 -1.77 -2.68
N VAL A 156 -7.89 -0.62 -3.00
CA VAL A 156 -7.46 -0.30 -4.37
C VAL A 156 -6.36 -1.25 -4.84
N LEU A 157 -5.38 -1.54 -3.98
CA LEU A 157 -4.27 -2.45 -4.30
C LEU A 157 -4.77 -3.90 -4.49
N SER A 158 -5.63 -4.39 -3.60
CA SER A 158 -6.24 -5.72 -3.73
C SER A 158 -7.16 -5.81 -4.94
N TYR A 159 -7.89 -4.74 -5.27
CA TYR A 159 -8.72 -4.67 -6.46
C TYR A 159 -7.86 -4.71 -7.74
N ALA A 160 -6.76 -3.94 -7.79
CA ALA A 160 -5.81 -3.96 -8.90
C ALA A 160 -5.25 -5.39 -9.12
N PHE A 161 -4.88 -6.09 -8.05
CA PHE A 161 -4.44 -7.49 -8.10
C PHE A 161 -5.52 -8.42 -8.65
N LEU A 162 -6.76 -8.33 -8.14
CA LEU A 162 -7.88 -9.14 -8.64
C LEU A 162 -8.16 -8.92 -10.13
N ARG A 163 -8.08 -7.65 -10.58
CA ARG A 163 -8.38 -7.28 -11.98
C ARG A 163 -7.27 -7.66 -12.97
N THR A 164 -6.01 -7.65 -12.54
CA THR A 164 -4.87 -7.94 -13.43
C THR A 164 -4.37 -9.37 -13.31
N GLY A 165 -4.64 -10.04 -12.18
CA GLY A 165 -4.10 -11.34 -11.84
C GLY A 165 -2.59 -11.33 -11.58
N THR A 166 -1.99 -10.14 -11.42
CA THR A 166 -0.56 -9.93 -11.14
C THR A 166 -0.36 -8.78 -10.17
N LEU A 167 0.80 -8.74 -9.51
CA LEU A 167 1.14 -7.70 -8.54
C LEU A 167 1.68 -6.40 -9.15
N TYR A 168 2.00 -6.35 -10.44
CA TYR A 168 2.75 -5.24 -11.02
C TYR A 168 2.01 -3.89 -10.90
N LEU A 169 0.70 -3.86 -11.16
CA LEU A 169 -0.09 -2.63 -11.01
C LEU A 169 -0.17 -2.20 -9.54
N SER A 170 -0.37 -3.14 -8.62
CA SER A 170 -0.42 -2.87 -7.17
C SER A 170 0.93 -2.38 -6.66
N ILE A 171 2.04 -3.03 -7.05
CA ILE A 171 3.40 -2.59 -6.70
C ILE A 171 3.66 -1.18 -7.20
N GLY A 172 3.27 -0.86 -8.45
CA GLY A 172 3.43 0.47 -9.01
C GLY A 172 2.67 1.54 -8.24
N LEU A 173 1.38 1.30 -7.93
CA LEU A 173 0.54 2.20 -7.13
C LEU A 173 1.15 2.42 -5.74
N HIS A 174 1.51 1.34 -5.05
CA HIS A 174 2.07 1.39 -3.72
C HIS A 174 3.40 2.15 -3.70
N ALA A 175 4.33 1.79 -4.58
CA ALA A 175 5.62 2.46 -4.70
C ALA A 175 5.46 3.97 -4.97
N GLY A 176 4.57 4.35 -5.91
CA GLY A 176 4.31 5.73 -6.23
C GLY A 176 3.77 6.54 -5.06
N TRP A 177 2.85 5.99 -4.25
CA TRP A 177 2.35 6.65 -3.04
C TRP A 177 3.44 6.79 -1.98
N VAL A 178 4.24 5.76 -1.72
CA VAL A 178 5.36 5.83 -0.77
C VAL A 178 6.40 6.87 -1.20
N ILE A 179 6.77 6.90 -2.48
CA ILE A 179 7.69 7.91 -3.04
C ILE A 179 7.13 9.31 -2.78
N SER A 180 5.87 9.55 -3.10
CA SER A 180 5.21 10.84 -2.92
C SER A 180 5.19 11.29 -1.46
N ILE A 181 4.79 10.41 -0.54
CA ILE A 181 4.73 10.72 0.90
C ILE A 181 6.12 11.07 1.45
N LYS A 182 7.17 10.36 0.99
CA LYS A 182 8.54 10.63 1.42
C LYS A 182 9.12 11.92 0.84
N THR A 183 8.63 12.38 -0.30
CA THR A 183 9.16 13.56 -1.00
C THR A 183 8.34 14.82 -0.79
N VAL A 184 7.11 14.72 -0.30
CA VAL A 184 6.24 15.89 -0.11
C VAL A 184 6.89 17.02 0.70
N ARG A 185 7.66 16.68 1.74
CA ARG A 185 8.38 17.65 2.58
C ARG A 185 9.70 18.16 1.98
N VAL A 186 10.17 17.56 0.90
CA VAL A 186 11.32 18.06 0.14
C VAL A 186 10.90 19.26 -0.71
N PHE A 187 9.68 19.22 -1.23
CA PHE A 187 9.14 20.20 -2.17
C PHE A 187 8.16 21.20 -1.54
N GLY A 188 8.07 21.26 -0.22
CA GLY A 188 7.24 22.23 0.46
C GLY A 188 7.05 21.96 1.95
N ASP A 189 6.30 22.82 2.59
CA ASP A 189 5.87 22.66 3.98
C ASP A 189 4.36 22.51 4.07
N TYR A 190 3.93 21.80 5.10
CA TYR A 190 2.56 21.39 5.28
C TYR A 190 2.05 21.84 6.63
N GLN A 191 0.99 22.63 6.62
CA GLN A 191 0.34 23.17 7.82
C GLN A 191 -0.93 22.37 8.12
N THR A 192 -0.90 21.58 9.21
CA THR A 192 -1.98 20.63 9.54
C THR A 192 -3.08 21.23 10.42
N GLU A 193 -2.85 22.38 11.06
CA GLU A 193 -3.64 22.81 12.22
C GLU A 193 -5.08 23.20 11.88
N THR A 194 -5.31 23.82 10.72
CA THR A 194 -6.64 24.37 10.38
C THR A 194 -7.56 23.44 9.62
N LEU A 195 -7.03 22.55 8.75
CA LEU A 195 -7.79 21.67 7.87
C LEU A 195 -7.37 20.21 7.98
N GLY A 196 -6.88 19.78 9.14
CA GLY A 196 -6.42 18.40 9.36
C GLY A 196 -7.51 17.34 9.12
N TRP A 197 -8.77 17.63 9.41
CA TRP A 197 -9.90 16.73 9.10
C TRP A 197 -10.11 16.55 7.59
N LEU A 198 -9.76 17.54 6.78
CA LEU A 198 -9.93 17.51 5.32
C LEU A 198 -8.73 16.85 4.63
N PHE A 199 -7.51 17.25 4.98
CA PHE A 199 -6.29 16.82 4.29
C PHE A 199 -5.46 15.80 5.07
N GLY A 200 -5.86 15.47 6.28
CA GLY A 200 -5.19 14.54 7.17
C GLY A 200 -4.32 15.23 8.23
N SER A 201 -4.02 14.47 9.27
CA SER A 201 -3.11 14.85 10.33
C SER A 201 -1.67 14.42 10.00
N SER A 202 -0.72 14.88 10.80
CA SER A 202 0.70 14.54 10.62
C SER A 202 1.00 13.03 10.77
N ASP A 203 0.13 12.28 11.46
CA ASP A 203 0.31 10.85 11.69
C ASP A 203 -1.06 10.10 11.69
N PRO A 204 -1.28 9.15 10.80
CA PRO A 204 -0.45 8.81 9.64
C PRO A 204 -0.60 9.85 8.52
N LYS A 205 0.53 10.21 7.95
CA LYS A 205 0.66 11.31 6.98
C LYS A 205 -0.36 11.19 5.84
N PHE A 206 -1.24 12.19 5.72
CA PHE A 206 -2.23 12.37 4.65
C PHE A 206 -3.37 11.34 4.56
N VAL A 207 -3.21 10.12 5.06
CA VAL A 207 -4.22 9.04 4.85
C VAL A 207 -5.49 9.22 5.68
N SER A 208 -5.51 10.13 6.66
CA SER A 208 -6.66 10.37 7.54
C SER A 208 -7.63 11.45 7.06
N GLY A 209 -7.34 12.13 5.94
CA GLY A 209 -8.15 13.23 5.44
C GLY A 209 -9.21 12.84 4.42
N ILE A 210 -10.36 13.51 4.45
CA ILE A 210 -11.48 13.25 3.52
C ILE A 210 -11.05 13.49 2.05
N ALA A 211 -10.26 14.55 1.77
CA ALA A 211 -9.77 14.83 0.43
C ALA A 211 -8.89 13.68 -0.09
N THR A 212 -8.05 13.11 0.78
CA THR A 212 -7.24 11.94 0.44
C THR A 212 -8.12 10.73 0.13
N TRP A 213 -9.16 10.47 0.95
CA TRP A 213 -10.10 9.36 0.68
C TRP A 213 -10.78 9.52 -0.67
N LEU A 214 -11.24 10.72 -1.01
CA LEU A 214 -11.83 11.01 -2.33
C LEU A 214 -10.81 10.81 -3.46
N GLY A 215 -9.55 11.22 -3.25
CA GLY A 215 -8.46 10.96 -4.20
C GLY A 215 -8.20 9.47 -4.40
N ILE A 216 -8.21 8.66 -3.34
CA ILE A 216 -8.05 7.20 -3.42
C ILE A 216 -9.23 6.57 -4.17
N VAL A 217 -10.48 7.02 -3.91
CA VAL A 217 -11.67 6.56 -4.65
C VAL A 217 -11.56 6.91 -6.14
N LEU A 218 -11.08 8.11 -6.47
CA LEU A 218 -10.83 8.49 -7.88
C LEU A 218 -9.82 7.55 -8.53
N VAL A 219 -8.71 7.23 -7.86
CA VAL A 219 -7.74 6.24 -8.35
C VAL A 219 -8.41 4.88 -8.55
N ALA A 220 -9.28 4.43 -7.61
CA ALA A 220 -10.02 3.17 -7.76
C ALA A 220 -10.89 3.17 -9.02
N VAL A 221 -11.58 4.27 -9.32
CA VAL A 221 -12.40 4.43 -10.55
C VAL A 221 -11.51 4.35 -11.79
N VAL A 222 -10.35 5.03 -11.80
CA VAL A 222 -9.41 4.96 -12.94
C VAL A 222 -8.87 3.53 -13.09
N VAL A 223 -8.47 2.86 -12.01
CA VAL A 223 -8.03 1.46 -12.04
C VAL A 223 -9.14 0.56 -12.60
N HIS A 224 -10.39 0.75 -12.17
CA HIS A 224 -11.53 0.02 -12.74
C HIS A 224 -11.62 0.24 -14.26
N TRP A 225 -11.55 1.47 -14.70
CA TRP A 225 -11.68 1.83 -16.12
C TRP A 225 -10.59 1.20 -17.00
N ILE A 226 -9.33 1.30 -16.60
CA ILE A 226 -8.20 0.75 -17.38
C ILE A 226 -8.12 -0.78 -17.32
N THR A 227 -8.77 -1.39 -16.32
CA THR A 227 -8.76 -2.85 -16.16
C THR A 227 -10.09 -3.52 -16.52
N ARG A 228 -11.14 -2.77 -16.89
CA ARG A 228 -12.50 -3.31 -17.09
C ARG A 228 -12.59 -4.44 -18.11
N ASN A 229 -11.74 -4.44 -19.14
CA ASN A 229 -11.70 -5.44 -20.19
C ASN A 229 -10.66 -6.56 -19.94
N ARG A 230 -10.11 -6.66 -18.72
CA ARG A 230 -9.14 -7.70 -18.39
C ARG A 230 -9.85 -8.87 -17.74
N SER A 231 -9.50 -10.08 -18.18
CA SER A 231 -9.85 -11.33 -17.49
C SER A 231 -8.89 -11.47 -16.30
N GLY A 232 -9.26 -10.95 -15.15
CA GLY A 232 -8.50 -11.08 -13.89
C GLY A 232 -8.85 -12.39 -13.17
N LEU A 233 -8.37 -12.52 -11.93
CA LEU A 233 -8.68 -13.62 -11.01
C LEU A 233 -10.17 -13.64 -10.54
N CYS A 234 -11.09 -13.07 -11.31
CA CYS A 234 -12.48 -12.89 -10.89
C CYS A 234 -13.32 -14.20 -10.86
N ALA A 235 -12.74 -15.35 -11.22
CA ALA A 235 -13.42 -16.63 -11.05
C ALA A 235 -12.71 -17.45 -9.95
N PRO A 236 -13.40 -17.83 -8.86
CA PRO A 236 -12.84 -18.71 -7.82
C PRO A 236 -12.26 -20.02 -8.40
N ASN A 237 -12.83 -20.49 -9.51
CA ASN A 237 -12.42 -21.70 -10.20
C ASN A 237 -11.12 -21.57 -11.01
N GLU A 238 -10.62 -20.37 -11.30
CA GLU A 238 -9.34 -20.19 -12.00
C GLU A 238 -8.15 -20.13 -11.04
N ILE A 239 -8.36 -19.68 -9.83
CA ILE A 239 -7.34 -19.71 -8.77
C ILE A 239 -6.96 -21.18 -8.48
N VAL A 240 -7.96 -22.06 -8.43
CA VAL A 240 -7.77 -23.51 -8.21
C VAL A 240 -7.11 -24.19 -9.40
N LYS A 241 -7.42 -23.79 -10.65
CA LYS A 241 -6.82 -24.41 -11.86
C LYS A 241 -5.33 -24.15 -12.03
N VAL A 242 -4.82 -23.01 -11.54
CA VAL A 242 -3.37 -22.71 -11.58
C VAL A 242 -2.60 -23.56 -10.57
N THR A 243 -3.27 -24.01 -9.50
CA THR A 243 -2.66 -24.86 -8.44
C THR A 243 -2.79 -26.37 -8.70
N THR A 244 -3.73 -26.80 -9.56
CA THR A 244 -4.06 -28.22 -9.75
C THR A 244 -3.79 -28.75 -11.15
N SER A 245 -3.08 -28.04 -12.03
CA SER A 245 -2.69 -28.60 -13.34
C SER A 245 -1.76 -29.80 -13.14
N PRO A 246 -2.21 -31.04 -13.38
CA PRO A 246 -1.33 -32.19 -13.28
C PRO A 246 -0.25 -32.07 -14.36
N ARG A 247 1.00 -32.30 -13.97
CA ARG A 247 2.08 -32.58 -14.95
C ARG A 247 1.58 -33.59 -15.96
N SER A 248 1.41 -33.17 -17.21
CA SER A 248 1.33 -34.14 -18.30
C SER A 248 2.62 -34.93 -18.30
N ASP A 249 2.55 -36.18 -17.86
CA ASP A 249 3.56 -37.19 -18.09
C ASP A 249 3.89 -37.24 -19.58
N ARG A 250 4.93 -36.60 -20.02
CA ARG A 250 5.62 -36.99 -21.23
C ARG A 250 6.43 -38.22 -20.88
N ARG A 251 5.79 -39.38 -20.91
CA ARG A 251 6.51 -40.64 -21.11
C ARG A 251 7.03 -40.66 -22.54
N LEU A 252 8.32 -40.76 -22.60
CA LEU A 252 9.08 -41.11 -23.78
C LEU A 252 8.53 -42.43 -24.33
N ALA A 253 8.21 -42.46 -25.61
CA ALA A 253 8.30 -43.62 -26.48
C ALA A 253 9.09 -43.18 -27.70
#